data_fd5abe3454c76262f16eb277489f6fd3
#
_entry.id   fd5abe3454c76262f16eb277489f6fd3
#
_cell.length_a   1.000
_cell.length_b   1.000
_cell.length_c   1.000
_cell.angle_alpha   90.00
_cell.angle_beta   90.00
_cell.angle_gamma   90.00
#
_symmetry.space_group_name_H-M   'P 1'
#
loop_
_entity.id
_entity.type
_entity.pdbx_description
1 polymer ?
#
loop_
_entity_poly.entity_id
_entity_poly.type
_entity_poly.pdbx_seq_one_letter_code
_entity_poly.pdbx_strand_id
1 'polypeptide(L)'
;PGDTSMLKERIRYLAGSSKLPFVPEFGSGSWFDREQLLSPEEERFGYLYAFMNGMKAVNFYMLADRDRWTGCPLRNDGTIRKEWYKMFRELLSLLKDSELNTYRRNARILVLKNYDMGRLRALVSTRNRNMFSSNCFIKGTDIPGSLWKAEAYAGKLNIDSCTGGYDREMWVQEIMETLDQNGFEYDMSDCYVTPEKLAQYDVVFAASYNFMEPWIQKKLLDFSRLSGK
;
A
#
# COMPACT_ATOMS: atom_id res chain seq x y z
N PRO A 1 17.64 -10.08 6.06
CA PRO A 1 16.61 -9.08 5.89
C PRO A 1 15.42 -9.77 5.25
N GLY A 2 14.24 -9.69 5.93
CA GLY A 2 13.02 -10.25 5.40
C GLY A 2 12.58 -9.53 4.12
N ASP A 3 11.61 -10.11 3.41
CA ASP A 3 11.04 -9.51 2.21
C ASP A 3 10.40 -8.15 2.53
N THR A 4 11.02 -7.09 2.04
CA THR A 4 10.55 -5.69 2.21
C THR A 4 9.67 -5.22 1.06
N SER A 5 9.42 -6.05 0.05
CA SER A 5 8.66 -5.69 -1.15
C SER A 5 7.24 -5.26 -0.81
N MET A 6 6.57 -6.00 0.07
CA MET A 6 5.23 -5.69 0.53
C MET A 6 5.16 -4.36 1.30
N LEU A 7 6.13 -4.07 2.17
CA LEU A 7 6.20 -2.80 2.88
C LEU A 7 6.41 -1.65 1.89
N LYS A 8 7.33 -1.81 0.96
CA LYS A 8 7.63 -0.85 -0.11
C LYS A 8 6.38 -0.53 -0.93
N GLU A 9 5.68 -1.55 -1.40
CA GLU A 9 4.45 -1.40 -2.17
C GLU A 9 3.41 -0.59 -1.42
N ARG A 10 3.11 -0.97 -0.19
CA ARG A 10 2.09 -0.30 0.64
C ARG A 10 2.44 1.16 0.91
N ILE A 11 3.69 1.43 1.27
CA ILE A 11 4.12 2.80 1.56
C ILE A 11 4.17 3.66 0.29
N ARG A 12 4.68 3.15 -0.82
CA ARG A 12 4.68 3.88 -2.10
C ARG A 12 3.26 4.15 -2.60
N TYR A 13 2.36 3.19 -2.45
CA TYR A 13 0.95 3.39 -2.78
C TYR A 13 0.30 4.46 -1.89
N LEU A 14 0.52 4.41 -0.58
CA LEU A 14 0.05 5.43 0.35
C LEU A 14 0.61 6.82 -0.02
N ALA A 15 1.91 6.91 -0.31
CA ALA A 15 2.57 8.15 -0.71
C ALA A 15 2.05 8.71 -2.03
N GLY A 16 1.67 7.84 -2.96
CA GLY A 16 1.13 8.25 -4.24
C GLY A 16 -0.36 8.59 -4.26
N SER A 17 -1.14 8.04 -3.33
CA SER A 17 -2.59 8.22 -3.27
C SER A 17 -3.07 9.19 -2.16
N SER A 18 -2.20 9.57 -1.23
CA SER A 18 -2.54 10.44 -0.10
C SER A 18 -1.80 11.78 -0.16
N LYS A 19 -2.46 12.85 0.28
CA LYS A 19 -1.81 14.16 0.49
C LYS A 19 -0.86 14.16 1.68
N LEU A 20 -1.20 13.38 2.72
CA LEU A 20 -0.36 13.13 3.89
C LEU A 20 -0.18 11.61 4.03
N PRO A 21 0.94 11.05 3.60
CA PRO A 21 1.27 9.65 3.78
C PRO A 21 1.52 9.32 5.27
N PHE A 22 0.43 9.11 5.99
CA PHE A 22 0.43 8.82 7.43
C PHE A 22 0.05 7.36 7.67
N VAL A 23 0.89 6.66 8.45
CA VAL A 23 0.61 5.30 8.91
C VAL A 23 0.12 5.39 10.36
N PRO A 24 -1.18 5.16 10.60
CA PRO A 24 -1.78 5.34 11.92
C PRO A 24 -1.40 4.25 12.92
N GLU A 25 -0.97 3.10 12.44
CA GLU A 25 -0.52 1.96 13.24
C GLU A 25 0.69 1.30 12.59
N PHE A 26 1.88 1.77 12.93
CA PHE A 26 3.11 1.08 12.55
C PHE A 26 3.62 0.29 13.73
N GLY A 27 3.75 -1.02 13.57
CA GLY A 27 4.06 -1.93 14.67
C GLY A 27 5.41 -1.60 15.33
N SER A 28 5.39 -1.58 16.67
CA SER A 28 6.55 -1.66 17.55
C SER A 28 6.29 -2.80 18.52
N GLY A 29 7.22 -3.74 18.60
CA GLY A 29 6.96 -5.01 19.26
C GLY A 29 6.09 -5.97 18.44
N SER A 30 5.58 -7.01 19.07
CA SER A 30 4.87 -8.10 18.41
C SER A 30 3.88 -8.80 19.35
N TRP A 31 2.93 -9.55 18.78
CA TRP A 31 2.12 -10.50 19.53
C TRP A 31 3.01 -11.57 20.16
N PHE A 32 2.68 -11.99 21.38
CA PHE A 32 3.47 -12.93 22.18
C PHE A 32 3.60 -14.33 21.56
N ASP A 33 2.71 -14.69 20.65
CA ASP A 33 2.68 -15.97 19.95
C ASP A 33 3.63 -16.02 18.75
N ARG A 34 4.32 -14.93 18.43
CA ARG A 34 5.37 -14.94 17.43
C ARG A 34 6.66 -15.44 18.04
N GLU A 35 7.29 -16.39 17.38
CA GLU A 35 8.49 -17.09 17.84
C GLU A 35 9.69 -16.16 18.04
N GLN A 36 9.74 -15.04 17.32
CA GLN A 36 10.87 -14.12 17.38
C GLN A 36 10.44 -12.66 17.35
N LEU A 37 10.91 -11.90 18.34
CA LEU A 37 10.84 -10.44 18.33
C LEU A 37 11.90 -9.90 17.35
N LEU A 38 11.55 -8.83 16.67
CA LEU A 38 12.52 -8.07 15.89
C LEU A 38 13.57 -7.45 16.81
N SER A 39 14.82 -7.44 16.39
CA SER A 39 15.87 -6.67 17.06
C SER A 39 15.64 -5.17 16.88
N PRO A 40 16.22 -4.30 17.73
CA PRO A 40 16.15 -2.87 17.55
C PRO A 40 16.64 -2.40 16.17
N GLU A 41 17.65 -3.07 15.61
CA GLU A 41 18.22 -2.79 14.29
C GLU A 41 17.25 -3.12 13.17
N GLU A 42 16.55 -4.25 13.27
CA GLU A 42 15.54 -4.67 12.28
C GLU A 42 14.32 -3.74 12.31
N GLU A 43 13.85 -3.38 13.50
CA GLU A 43 12.77 -2.40 13.65
C GLU A 43 13.17 -1.04 13.07
N ARG A 44 14.36 -0.54 13.43
CA ARG A 44 14.92 0.71 12.90
C ARG A 44 15.00 0.68 11.38
N PHE A 45 15.49 -0.42 10.82
CA PHE A 45 15.56 -0.59 9.37
C PHE A 45 14.17 -0.47 8.75
N GLY A 46 13.15 -1.15 9.29
CA GLY A 46 11.79 -1.10 8.79
C GLY A 46 11.21 0.33 8.79
N TYR A 47 11.45 1.09 9.85
CA TYR A 47 10.98 2.48 9.95
C TYR A 47 11.68 3.38 8.95
N LEU A 48 13.01 3.35 8.88
CA LEU A 48 13.78 4.17 7.95
C LEU A 48 13.43 3.82 6.50
N TYR A 49 13.28 2.54 6.21
CA TYR A 49 12.87 2.06 4.90
C TYR A 49 11.50 2.60 4.48
N ALA A 50 10.53 2.65 5.42
CA ALA A 50 9.22 3.23 5.16
C ALA A 50 9.31 4.75 4.88
N PHE A 51 10.09 5.49 5.66
CA PHE A 51 10.31 6.93 5.42
C PHE A 51 10.99 7.18 4.07
N MET A 52 12.00 6.41 3.71
CA MET A 52 12.67 6.50 2.41
C MET A 52 11.71 6.21 1.24
N ASN A 53 10.71 5.35 1.44
CA ASN A 53 9.69 5.04 0.45
C ASN A 53 8.51 6.03 0.43
N GLY A 54 8.54 7.09 1.22
CA GLY A 54 7.61 8.21 1.11
C GLY A 54 6.63 8.39 2.26
N MET A 55 6.73 7.60 3.33
CA MET A 55 5.98 7.86 4.56
C MET A 55 6.38 9.24 5.12
N LYS A 56 5.41 10.03 5.61
CA LYS A 56 5.63 11.37 6.14
C LYS A 56 5.28 11.50 7.61
N ALA A 57 4.38 10.66 8.08
CA ALA A 57 3.97 10.64 9.47
C ALA A 57 3.65 9.22 9.91
N VAL A 58 3.81 8.96 11.19
CA VAL A 58 3.61 7.64 11.78
C VAL A 58 3.10 7.77 13.21
N ASN A 59 2.23 6.84 13.59
CA ASN A 59 1.92 6.56 14.97
C ASN A 59 2.40 5.13 15.28
N PHE A 60 3.26 5.00 16.28
CA PHE A 60 3.81 3.70 16.65
C PHE A 60 2.82 2.93 17.52
N TYR A 61 2.49 1.73 17.11
CA TYR A 61 1.61 0.83 17.82
C TYR A 61 2.37 -0.45 18.22
N MET A 62 2.84 -0.60 19.48
CA MET A 62 2.70 0.33 20.62
C MET A 62 4.08 0.67 21.20
N LEU A 63 4.12 1.74 21.99
CA LEU A 63 5.36 2.09 22.71
C LEU A 63 5.52 1.40 24.07
N ALA A 64 4.45 0.77 24.60
CA ALA A 64 4.47 0.03 25.85
C ALA A 64 3.87 -1.36 25.68
N ASP A 65 4.49 -2.34 26.31
CA ASP A 65 3.93 -3.70 26.38
C ASP A 65 2.57 -3.70 27.04
N ARG A 66 1.69 -4.58 26.61
CA ARG A 66 0.42 -4.90 27.29
C ARG A 66 -0.03 -6.30 26.93
N ASP A 67 -0.76 -6.95 27.86
CA ASP A 67 -1.37 -8.28 27.69
C ASP A 67 -0.60 -9.23 26.73
N ARG A 68 -1.06 -9.28 25.48
CA ARG A 68 -0.51 -10.16 24.44
C ARG A 68 0.46 -9.49 23.49
N TRP A 69 0.87 -8.26 23.80
CA TRP A 69 1.80 -7.51 22.96
C TRP A 69 3.07 -7.20 23.75
N THR A 70 4.22 -7.61 23.23
CA THR A 70 5.51 -7.50 23.89
C THR A 70 6.60 -7.04 22.93
N GLY A 71 7.77 -6.64 23.46
CA GLY A 71 8.90 -6.16 22.65
C GLY A 71 8.89 -4.67 22.43
N CYS A 72 8.01 -3.92 23.07
CA CYS A 72 7.99 -2.47 23.01
C CYS A 72 9.16 -1.84 23.78
N PRO A 73 9.51 -0.57 23.54
CA PRO A 73 10.56 0.14 24.29
C PRO A 73 10.27 0.28 25.78
N LEU A 74 8.98 0.29 26.18
CA LEU A 74 8.56 0.27 27.58
C LEU A 74 7.89 -1.07 27.89
N ARG A 75 8.18 -1.62 29.08
CA ARG A 75 7.46 -2.79 29.60
C ARG A 75 6.14 -2.37 30.26
N ASN A 76 5.26 -3.34 30.51
CA ASN A 76 3.97 -3.12 31.15
C ASN A 76 4.07 -2.54 32.58
N ASP A 77 5.19 -2.74 33.28
CA ASP A 77 5.48 -2.18 34.60
C ASP A 77 6.10 -0.76 34.53
N GLY A 78 6.21 -0.18 33.33
CA GLY A 78 6.80 1.13 33.10
C GLY A 78 8.33 1.15 33.01
N THR A 79 9.00 0.01 33.21
CA THR A 79 10.46 -0.05 33.06
C THR A 79 10.88 0.00 31.57
N ILE A 80 12.04 0.61 31.32
CA ILE A 80 12.55 0.74 29.96
C ILE A 80 13.26 -0.54 29.49
N ARG A 81 13.05 -0.90 28.23
CA ARG A 81 13.84 -1.89 27.51
C ARG A 81 14.98 -1.14 26.81
N LYS A 82 16.15 -1.10 27.45
CA LYS A 82 17.25 -0.14 27.18
C LYS A 82 17.58 0.02 25.71
N GLU A 83 17.76 -1.06 24.95
CA GLU A 83 18.20 -1.02 23.56
C GLU A 83 17.10 -0.46 22.64
N TRP A 84 15.86 -0.93 22.77
CA TRP A 84 14.72 -0.40 22.02
C TRP A 84 14.44 1.07 22.39
N TYR A 85 14.49 1.41 23.66
CA TYR A 85 14.29 2.80 24.09
C TYR A 85 15.36 3.73 23.52
N LYS A 86 16.64 3.30 23.50
CA LYS A 86 17.74 4.03 22.87
C LYS A 86 17.47 4.22 21.38
N MET A 87 17.12 3.14 20.67
CA MET A 87 16.83 3.18 19.24
C MET A 87 15.67 4.14 18.93
N PHE A 88 14.56 4.09 19.66
CA PHE A 88 13.44 5.00 19.45
C PHE A 88 13.81 6.44 19.72
N ARG A 89 14.57 6.72 20.75
CA ARG A 89 15.02 8.08 21.06
C ARG A 89 15.88 8.65 19.93
N GLU A 90 16.80 7.86 19.39
CA GLU A 90 17.64 8.26 18.27
C GLU A 90 16.82 8.44 16.99
N LEU A 91 15.91 7.53 16.71
CA LEU A 91 15.00 7.62 15.56
C LEU A 91 14.13 8.88 15.63
N LEU A 92 13.50 9.15 16.76
CA LEU A 92 12.62 10.30 16.94
C LEU A 92 13.40 11.63 16.85
N SER A 93 14.65 11.68 17.36
CA SER A 93 15.52 12.85 17.17
C SER A 93 15.83 13.05 15.68
N LEU A 94 16.23 12.01 14.98
CA LEU A 94 16.49 12.07 13.53
C LEU A 94 15.26 12.56 12.76
N LEU A 95 14.09 12.04 13.07
CA LEU A 95 12.86 12.44 12.40
C LEU A 95 12.48 13.89 12.67
N LYS A 96 12.67 14.35 13.90
CA LYS A 96 12.44 15.74 14.29
C LYS A 96 13.34 16.72 13.51
N ASP A 97 14.58 16.35 13.30
CA ASP A 97 15.59 17.22 12.70
C ASP A 97 15.61 17.15 11.16
N SER A 98 14.92 16.16 10.56
CA SER A 98 15.05 15.83 9.13
C SER A 98 14.09 16.57 8.18
N GLU A 99 13.15 17.37 8.68
CA GLU A 99 12.14 18.08 7.84
C GLU A 99 11.50 17.16 6.74
N LEU A 100 11.14 15.93 7.09
CA LEU A 100 10.67 14.89 6.16
C LEU A 100 9.51 15.33 5.24
N ASN A 101 8.73 16.30 5.66
CA ASN A 101 7.62 16.85 4.89
C ASN A 101 8.09 17.60 3.64
N THR A 102 9.33 18.08 3.60
CA THR A 102 9.89 18.79 2.44
C THR A 102 10.43 17.85 1.36
N TYR A 103 10.85 16.65 1.73
CA TYR A 103 11.42 15.70 0.79
C TYR A 103 10.37 15.20 -0.22
N ARG A 104 10.80 15.11 -1.46
CA ARG A 104 10.02 14.48 -2.55
C ARG A 104 10.91 13.49 -3.26
N ARG A 105 10.33 12.39 -3.69
CA ARG A 105 11.03 11.43 -4.53
C ARG A 105 11.07 11.95 -5.96
N ASN A 106 12.18 11.77 -6.64
CA ASN A 106 12.35 12.16 -8.02
C ASN A 106 12.03 10.97 -8.93
N ALA A 107 10.79 10.52 -8.91
CA ALA A 107 10.33 9.42 -9.75
C ALA A 107 9.69 9.95 -11.02
N ARG A 108 10.11 9.44 -12.17
CA ARG A 108 9.53 9.74 -13.49
C ARG A 108 8.65 8.60 -14.02
N ILE A 109 8.57 7.52 -13.29
CA ILE A 109 7.77 6.33 -13.60
C ILE A 109 6.64 6.23 -12.58
N LEU A 110 5.43 5.96 -13.05
CA LEU A 110 4.28 5.68 -12.21
C LEU A 110 3.77 4.27 -12.47
N VAL A 111 3.57 3.51 -11.41
CA VAL A 111 2.91 2.21 -11.44
C VAL A 111 1.49 2.36 -10.87
N LEU A 112 0.49 2.10 -11.69
CA LEU A 112 -0.92 2.18 -11.30
C LEU A 112 -1.47 0.81 -10.92
N LYS A 113 -2.02 0.73 -9.72
CA LYS A 113 -2.83 -0.42 -9.30
C LYS A 113 -4.22 -0.33 -9.93
N ASN A 114 -4.71 -1.45 -10.44
CA ASN A 114 -6.10 -1.53 -10.90
C ASN A 114 -7.03 -1.78 -9.72
N TYR A 115 -7.53 -0.69 -9.14
CA TYR A 115 -8.39 -0.71 -7.97
C TYR A 115 -9.71 -1.47 -8.22
N ASP A 116 -10.24 -1.41 -9.43
CA ASP A 116 -11.49 -2.08 -9.79
C ASP A 116 -11.36 -3.60 -9.78
N MET A 117 -10.19 -4.11 -10.15
CA MET A 117 -9.88 -5.55 -10.01
C MET A 117 -9.85 -5.99 -8.55
N GLY A 118 -9.30 -5.17 -7.66
CA GLY A 118 -9.32 -5.44 -6.22
C GLY A 118 -10.73 -5.47 -5.65
N ARG A 119 -11.59 -4.55 -6.08
CA ARG A 119 -13.02 -4.52 -5.72
C ARG A 119 -13.78 -5.75 -6.22
N LEU A 120 -13.57 -6.14 -7.48
CA LEU A 120 -14.17 -7.34 -8.05
C LEU A 120 -13.76 -8.59 -7.27
N ARG A 121 -12.51 -8.73 -6.92
CA ARG A 121 -12.02 -9.85 -6.09
C ARG A 121 -12.65 -9.87 -4.71
N ALA A 122 -12.71 -8.72 -4.04
CA ALA A 122 -13.36 -8.61 -2.74
C ALA A 122 -14.83 -9.06 -2.81
N LEU A 123 -15.55 -8.65 -3.84
CA LEU A 123 -16.94 -9.04 -4.06
C LEU A 123 -17.08 -10.56 -4.26
N VAL A 124 -16.24 -11.14 -5.10
CA VAL A 124 -16.28 -12.60 -5.38
C VAL A 124 -15.87 -13.42 -4.15
N SER A 125 -14.85 -12.99 -3.42
CA SER A 125 -14.40 -13.71 -2.22
C SER A 125 -15.42 -13.68 -1.09
N THR A 126 -16.18 -12.60 -0.94
CA THR A 126 -17.26 -12.49 0.04
C THR A 126 -18.47 -13.36 -0.33
N ARG A 127 -18.79 -13.45 -1.62
CA ARG A 127 -19.87 -14.33 -2.11
C ARG A 127 -19.58 -15.82 -1.86
N ASN A 128 -18.35 -16.24 -2.08
CA ASN A 128 -17.96 -17.64 -1.91
C ASN A 128 -17.83 -18.10 -0.44
N ARG A 129 -17.71 -17.17 0.50
CA ARG A 129 -17.49 -17.52 1.91
C ARG A 129 -18.73 -17.56 2.78
N ASN A 130 -19.91 -17.26 2.30
CA ASN A 130 -21.16 -17.16 3.08
C ASN A 130 -21.04 -16.29 4.38
N MET A 131 -19.94 -15.59 4.55
CA MET A 131 -19.62 -14.90 5.81
C MET A 131 -20.28 -13.53 5.95
N PHE A 132 -20.66 -12.93 4.83
CA PHE A 132 -21.44 -11.68 4.86
C PHE A 132 -22.50 -11.81 3.78
N SER A 133 -23.76 -11.67 4.16
CA SER A 133 -24.79 -11.52 3.14
C SER A 133 -24.38 -10.33 2.28
N SER A 134 -24.44 -10.46 0.99
CA SER A 134 -24.20 -9.38 0.02
C SER A 134 -24.95 -8.08 0.37
N ASN A 135 -25.98 -8.20 1.19
CA ASN A 135 -26.74 -7.10 1.76
C ASN A 135 -26.00 -6.20 2.74
N CYS A 136 -24.97 -6.67 3.44
CA CYS A 136 -24.22 -5.83 4.38
C CYS A 136 -23.30 -4.83 3.67
N PHE A 137 -22.80 -5.20 2.48
CA PHE A 137 -21.97 -4.30 1.67
C PHE A 137 -22.78 -3.43 0.69
N ILE A 138 -24.02 -3.80 0.43
CA ILE A 138 -24.83 -3.20 -0.64
C ILE A 138 -25.94 -2.30 -0.08
N LYS A 139 -26.44 -2.54 1.12
CA LYS A 139 -27.45 -1.70 1.75
C LYS A 139 -26.82 -0.63 2.62
N GLY A 140 -26.71 0.59 2.09
CA GLY A 140 -26.43 1.78 2.89
C GLY A 140 -25.06 2.42 2.70
N THR A 141 -24.31 2.01 1.71
CA THR A 141 -23.12 2.73 1.27
C THR A 141 -23.35 3.26 -0.13
N ASP A 142 -22.92 4.49 -0.39
CA ASP A 142 -22.80 5.05 -1.74
C ASP A 142 -21.73 4.27 -2.54
N ILE A 143 -22.04 2.99 -2.81
CA ILE A 143 -21.18 2.17 -3.66
C ILE A 143 -21.30 2.75 -5.07
N PRO A 144 -20.22 3.23 -5.67
CA PRO A 144 -20.26 3.79 -7.01
C PRO A 144 -20.94 2.81 -7.96
N GLY A 145 -21.76 3.30 -8.88
CA GLY A 145 -22.50 2.49 -9.85
C GLY A 145 -21.66 1.49 -10.66
N SER A 146 -20.34 1.63 -10.61
CA SER A 146 -19.34 0.70 -11.12
C SER A 146 -19.38 -0.70 -10.49
N LEU A 147 -19.74 -0.83 -9.20
CA LEU A 147 -19.87 -2.15 -8.55
C LEU A 147 -21.13 -2.92 -8.98
N TRP A 148 -22.23 -2.23 -9.22
CA TRP A 148 -23.43 -2.84 -9.81
C TRP A 148 -23.20 -3.29 -11.25
N LYS A 149 -22.43 -2.51 -12.00
CA LYS A 149 -22.01 -2.91 -13.35
C LYS A 149 -21.08 -4.13 -13.29
N ALA A 150 -20.16 -4.19 -12.31
CA ALA A 150 -19.32 -5.35 -12.10
C ALA A 150 -20.11 -6.60 -11.77
N GLU A 151 -21.19 -6.52 -10.98
CA GLU A 151 -22.07 -7.65 -10.70
C GLU A 151 -22.85 -8.11 -11.95
N ALA A 152 -23.32 -7.18 -12.77
CA ALA A 152 -23.95 -7.49 -14.05
C ALA A 152 -22.95 -8.06 -15.08
N TYR A 153 -21.72 -7.62 -15.06
CA TYR A 153 -20.63 -8.17 -15.87
C TYR A 153 -20.11 -9.51 -15.34
N ALA A 154 -20.15 -9.72 -14.05
CA ALA A 154 -19.74 -10.97 -13.42
C ALA A 154 -20.54 -12.18 -13.89
N GLY A 155 -21.80 -11.98 -14.25
CA GLY A 155 -22.63 -13.01 -14.88
C GLY A 155 -22.30 -13.27 -16.35
N LYS A 156 -21.59 -12.35 -17.01
CA LYS A 156 -21.20 -12.47 -18.44
C LYS A 156 -19.72 -12.80 -18.62
N LEU A 157 -18.88 -12.41 -17.68
CA LEU A 157 -17.48 -12.81 -17.63
C LEU A 157 -17.43 -14.12 -16.87
N ASN A 158 -16.76 -15.11 -17.43
CA ASN A 158 -16.39 -16.30 -16.65
C ASN A 158 -15.42 -15.85 -15.55
N ILE A 159 -16.00 -15.43 -14.41
CA ILE A 159 -15.26 -14.86 -13.26
C ILE A 159 -14.27 -15.89 -12.72
N ASP A 160 -14.60 -17.18 -12.81
CA ASP A 160 -13.69 -18.24 -12.39
C ASP A 160 -12.39 -18.20 -13.23
N SER A 161 -12.49 -17.89 -14.52
CA SER A 161 -11.30 -17.63 -15.35
C SER A 161 -10.65 -16.27 -15.08
N CYS A 162 -11.40 -15.28 -14.59
CA CYS A 162 -10.90 -13.97 -14.22
C CYS A 162 -10.34 -13.92 -12.79
N THR A 163 -10.83 -14.77 -11.89
CA THR A 163 -10.35 -14.92 -10.52
C THR A 163 -9.34 -16.03 -10.37
N GLY A 164 -9.09 -16.77 -11.45
CA GLY A 164 -8.04 -17.77 -11.55
C GLY A 164 -6.69 -17.14 -11.27
N GLY A 165 -6.46 -16.94 -10.03
CA GLY A 165 -5.15 -16.80 -9.56
C GLY A 165 -4.70 -15.45 -9.07
N TYR A 166 -4.09 -15.58 -8.01
CA TYR A 166 -2.94 -14.89 -7.46
C TYR A 166 -2.03 -14.26 -8.54
N ASP A 167 -1.99 -14.81 -9.73
CA ASP A 167 -1.08 -14.49 -10.82
C ASP A 167 -1.17 -13.04 -11.33
N ARG A 168 -2.26 -12.33 -11.06
CA ARG A 168 -2.52 -11.02 -11.65
C ARG A 168 -2.13 -9.83 -10.77
N GLU A 169 -2.03 -10.03 -9.45
CA GLU A 169 -1.32 -9.09 -8.59
C GLU A 169 0.19 -9.21 -8.77
N MET A 170 0.67 -10.36 -9.20
CA MET A 170 2.07 -10.57 -9.54
C MET A 170 2.56 -9.62 -10.61
N TRP A 171 1.73 -9.17 -11.56
CA TRP A 171 2.16 -8.17 -12.55
C TRP A 171 2.65 -6.86 -11.93
N VAL A 172 1.97 -6.37 -10.91
CA VAL A 172 2.42 -5.18 -10.20
C VAL A 172 3.74 -5.49 -9.48
N GLN A 173 3.85 -6.66 -8.86
CA GLN A 173 5.08 -7.10 -8.19
C GLN A 173 6.21 -7.30 -9.19
N GLU A 174 5.98 -7.97 -10.30
CA GLU A 174 6.98 -8.17 -11.37
C GLU A 174 7.46 -6.85 -11.97
N ILE A 175 6.55 -5.89 -12.19
CA ILE A 175 6.94 -4.55 -12.64
C ILE A 175 7.82 -3.88 -11.56
N MET A 176 7.41 -3.93 -10.30
CA MET A 176 8.18 -3.36 -9.20
C MET A 176 9.57 -4.00 -9.08
N GLU A 177 9.64 -5.32 -9.10
CA GLU A 177 10.89 -6.07 -9.02
C GLU A 177 11.80 -5.76 -10.20
N THR A 178 11.23 -5.70 -11.41
CA THR A 178 12.00 -5.35 -12.62
C THR A 178 12.56 -3.93 -12.52
N LEU A 179 11.76 -2.97 -12.07
CA LEU A 179 12.22 -1.59 -11.90
C LEU A 179 13.29 -1.50 -10.82
N ASP A 180 13.12 -2.21 -9.71
CA ASP A 180 14.08 -2.25 -8.60
C ASP A 180 15.41 -2.87 -9.02
N GLN A 181 15.38 -4.01 -9.71
CA GLN A 181 16.57 -4.71 -10.19
C GLN A 181 17.39 -3.86 -11.17
N ASN A 182 16.73 -2.98 -11.90
CA ASN A 182 17.37 -2.08 -12.86
C ASN A 182 17.64 -0.67 -12.31
N GLY A 183 17.41 -0.44 -11.01
CA GLY A 183 17.72 0.83 -10.35
C GLY A 183 16.80 1.99 -10.71
N PHE A 184 15.60 1.71 -11.23
CA PHE A 184 14.63 2.76 -11.56
C PHE A 184 13.80 3.15 -10.34
N GLU A 185 13.73 4.46 -10.09
CA GLU A 185 12.78 5.01 -9.12
C GLU A 185 11.39 5.16 -9.74
N TYR A 186 10.37 4.74 -8.99
CA TYR A 186 8.97 4.83 -9.41
C TYR A 186 8.06 5.21 -8.25
N ASP A 187 6.96 5.86 -8.58
CA ASP A 187 5.85 6.09 -7.67
C ASP A 187 4.73 5.08 -7.93
N MET A 188 3.85 4.93 -6.96
CA MET A 188 2.66 4.09 -7.09
C MET A 188 1.41 4.92 -6.82
N SER A 189 0.32 4.60 -7.51
CA SER A 189 -1.00 5.17 -7.26
C SER A 189 -2.07 4.21 -7.79
N ASP A 190 -3.28 4.68 -7.89
CA ASP A 190 -4.38 3.97 -8.51
C ASP A 190 -5.04 4.79 -9.62
N CYS A 191 -6.11 4.26 -10.15
CA CYS A 191 -6.86 4.88 -11.22
C CYS A 191 -7.50 6.23 -10.88
N TYR A 192 -7.57 6.61 -9.61
CA TYR A 192 -8.08 7.91 -9.16
C TYR A 192 -7.03 9.03 -9.23
N VAL A 193 -5.80 8.71 -9.63
CA VAL A 193 -4.77 9.72 -9.90
C VAL A 193 -5.32 10.79 -10.86
N THR A 194 -5.04 12.07 -10.56
CA THR A 194 -5.54 13.18 -11.40
C THR A 194 -4.73 13.32 -12.69
N PRO A 195 -5.30 13.90 -13.76
CA PRO A 195 -4.55 14.15 -14.99
C PRO A 195 -3.29 15.01 -14.78
N GLU A 196 -3.38 16.00 -13.89
CA GLU A 196 -2.26 16.90 -13.57
C GLU A 196 -1.12 16.13 -12.88
N LYS A 197 -1.45 15.13 -12.07
CA LYS A 197 -0.46 14.26 -11.45
C LYS A 197 0.12 13.27 -12.45
N LEU A 198 -0.70 12.70 -13.34
CA LEU A 198 -0.22 11.84 -14.43
C LEU A 198 0.79 12.57 -15.32
N ALA A 199 0.55 13.84 -15.64
CA ALA A 199 1.41 14.66 -16.49
C ALA A 199 2.83 14.86 -15.92
N GLN A 200 3.07 14.57 -14.65
CA GLN A 200 4.38 14.67 -14.02
C GLN A 200 5.31 13.49 -14.36
N TYR A 201 4.76 12.41 -14.91
CA TYR A 201 5.51 11.19 -15.20
C TYR A 201 5.77 11.03 -16.70
N ASP A 202 6.91 10.45 -17.02
CA ASP A 202 7.27 10.11 -18.41
C ASP A 202 6.68 8.77 -18.84
N VAL A 203 6.59 7.83 -17.89
CA VAL A 203 6.13 6.46 -18.14
C VAL A 203 5.07 6.10 -17.10
N VAL A 204 3.98 5.51 -17.55
CA VAL A 204 2.92 5.00 -16.71
C VAL A 204 2.66 3.53 -17.02
N PHE A 205 2.90 2.66 -16.03
CA PHE A 205 2.51 1.27 -16.09
C PHE A 205 1.12 1.11 -15.51
N ALA A 206 0.14 0.78 -16.34
CA ALA A 206 -1.22 0.49 -15.90
C ALA A 206 -1.44 -1.02 -15.94
N ALA A 207 -1.25 -1.67 -14.80
CA ALA A 207 -1.44 -3.10 -14.64
C ALA A 207 -2.93 -3.45 -14.72
N SER A 208 -3.44 -3.59 -15.92
CA SER A 208 -4.81 -4.02 -16.18
C SER A 208 -4.82 -5.24 -17.10
N TYR A 209 -5.77 -6.13 -16.85
CA TYR A 209 -5.88 -7.36 -17.64
C TYR A 209 -7.20 -7.41 -18.41
N ASN A 210 -8.30 -7.81 -17.79
CA ASN A 210 -9.58 -8.02 -18.47
C ASN A 210 -10.63 -6.95 -18.15
N PHE A 211 -10.35 -6.09 -17.21
CA PHE A 211 -11.33 -5.12 -16.71
C PHE A 211 -10.68 -3.81 -16.35
N MET A 212 -11.18 -2.76 -16.96
CA MET A 212 -10.84 -1.38 -16.63
C MET A 212 -12.05 -0.51 -16.99
N GLU A 213 -12.47 0.35 -16.07
CA GLU A 213 -13.57 1.28 -16.29
C GLU A 213 -13.30 2.22 -17.48
N PRO A 214 -14.33 2.51 -18.31
CA PRO A 214 -14.14 3.34 -19.52
C PRO A 214 -13.53 4.72 -19.25
N TRP A 215 -13.85 5.35 -18.12
CA TRP A 215 -13.30 6.65 -17.76
C TRP A 215 -11.81 6.61 -17.44
N ILE A 216 -11.31 5.48 -16.89
CA ILE A 216 -9.88 5.25 -16.66
C ILE A 216 -9.17 5.05 -18.00
N GLN A 217 -9.74 4.22 -18.87
CA GLN A 217 -9.21 4.00 -20.22
C GLN A 217 -9.08 5.34 -20.95
N LYS A 218 -10.14 6.18 -20.93
CA LYS A 218 -10.11 7.50 -21.52
C LYS A 218 -8.98 8.37 -20.94
N LYS A 219 -8.83 8.41 -19.63
CA LYS A 219 -7.78 9.17 -18.95
C LYS A 219 -6.39 8.77 -19.40
N LEU A 220 -6.12 7.46 -19.51
CA LEU A 220 -4.82 6.95 -19.98
C LEU A 220 -4.58 7.25 -21.46
N LEU A 221 -5.61 7.15 -22.30
CA LEU A 221 -5.52 7.54 -23.70
C LEU A 221 -5.25 9.04 -23.86
N ASP A 222 -5.92 9.87 -23.07
CA ASP A 222 -5.69 11.33 -23.09
C ASP A 222 -4.25 11.66 -22.64
N PHE A 223 -3.75 10.96 -21.61
CA PHE A 223 -2.35 11.09 -21.18
C PHE A 223 -1.37 10.73 -22.30
N SER A 224 -1.54 9.60 -22.97
CA SER A 224 -0.65 9.18 -24.05
C SER A 224 -0.64 10.14 -25.25
N ARG A 225 -1.79 10.76 -25.54
CA ARG A 225 -1.91 11.76 -26.62
C ARG A 225 -1.26 13.08 -26.29
N LEU A 226 -1.41 13.55 -25.04
CA LEU A 226 -0.85 14.84 -24.59
C LEU A 226 0.66 14.77 -24.39
N SER A 227 1.17 13.62 -23.97
CA SER A 227 2.60 13.44 -23.72
C SER A 227 3.42 13.22 -24.99
N GLY A 228 2.80 13.01 -26.14
CA GLY A 228 3.49 12.70 -27.42
C GLY A 228 4.26 11.38 -27.37
N LYS A 229 3.91 10.52 -26.43
CA LYS A 229 4.62 9.27 -26.13
C LYS A 229 3.75 8.06 -26.42
#